data_86f26b5125305e1db9a24158ebcc2451
#
_entry.id   86f26b5125305e1db9a24158ebcc2451
#
_cell.length_a   1.000
_cell.length_b   1.000
_cell.length_c   1.000
_cell.angle_alpha   90.00
_cell.angle_beta   90.00
_cell.angle_gamma   90.00
#
_symmetry.space_group_name_H-M   'P 1'
#
loop_
_entity.id
_entity.type
_entity.pdbx_description
1 polymer ?
#
loop_
_entity_poly.entity_id
_entity_poly.type
_entity_poly.pdbx_seq_one_letter_code
_entity_poly.pdbx_strand_id
1 'polypeptide(L)'
;MSKIIIIGAGAMGSAFAFPCSDNNHDTNIIGTHLENEFVEKLKNNKNFHPTLKVNIPDSIKVFKFEKFRELFESNVDLIVLGISSKGIEWVSEQLNIIAKDKKLPNILMLTKGLSIHDNKYELLVDKLRRLLKSQGITKVNISAVGGPCLAAGLANKVQSSVVIANEDIKTAT
;
A
#
# COMPACT_ATOMS: atom_id res chain seq x y z
N MET A 1 -16.36 -4.13 -8.73
CA MET A 1 -14.93 -4.14 -9.16
C MET A 1 -14.34 -2.79 -8.79
N SER A 2 -13.30 -2.77 -7.94
CA SER A 2 -12.66 -1.53 -7.48
C SER A 2 -11.25 -1.45 -8.06
N LYS A 3 -10.75 -0.23 -8.30
CA LYS A 3 -9.36 0.01 -8.65
C LYS A 3 -8.52 0.20 -7.39
N ILE A 4 -7.55 -0.70 -7.19
CA ILE A 4 -6.66 -0.73 -6.04
C ILE A 4 -5.23 -0.43 -6.51
N ILE A 5 -4.58 0.52 -5.87
CA ILE A 5 -3.15 0.81 -6.07
C ILE A 5 -2.39 0.46 -4.80
N ILE A 6 -1.44 -0.45 -4.92
CA ILE A 6 -0.56 -0.87 -3.83
C ILE A 6 0.79 -0.18 -4.03
N ILE A 7 1.17 0.69 -3.10
CA ILE A 7 2.44 1.39 -3.10
C ILE A 7 3.46 0.57 -2.30
N GLY A 8 4.50 0.10 -2.97
CA GLY A 8 5.54 -0.79 -2.46
C GLY A 8 5.44 -2.19 -3.07
N ALA A 9 6.47 -2.57 -3.83
CA ALA A 9 6.60 -3.87 -4.48
C ALA A 9 7.31 -4.92 -3.60
N GLY A 10 7.55 -4.61 -2.32
CA GLY A 10 8.11 -5.54 -1.35
C GLY A 10 7.18 -6.71 -1.05
N ALA A 11 7.66 -7.67 -0.23
CA ALA A 11 6.96 -8.92 0.03
C ALA A 11 5.50 -8.73 0.48
N MET A 12 5.23 -7.83 1.43
CA MET A 12 3.87 -7.67 1.97
C MET A 12 2.94 -6.97 0.99
N GLY A 13 3.41 -5.91 0.30
CA GLY A 13 2.62 -5.23 -0.73
C GLY A 13 2.27 -6.16 -1.88
N SER A 14 3.26 -6.90 -2.39
CA SER A 14 3.03 -7.88 -3.46
C SER A 14 2.10 -9.02 -3.01
N ALA A 15 2.26 -9.55 -1.80
CA ALA A 15 1.40 -10.62 -1.29
C ALA A 15 -0.05 -10.17 -1.10
N PHE A 16 -0.29 -8.92 -0.68
CA PHE A 16 -1.64 -8.39 -0.50
C PHE A 16 -2.38 -8.21 -1.83
N ALA A 17 -1.66 -8.11 -2.94
CA ALA A 17 -2.27 -8.03 -4.26
C ALA A 17 -3.01 -9.31 -4.67
N PHE A 18 -2.61 -10.49 -4.16
CA PHE A 18 -3.23 -11.78 -4.52
C PHE A 18 -4.71 -11.83 -4.13
N PRO A 19 -5.11 -11.65 -2.86
CA PRO A 19 -6.53 -11.68 -2.50
C PRO A 19 -7.34 -10.55 -3.15
N CYS A 20 -6.73 -9.39 -3.44
CA CYS A 20 -7.40 -8.32 -4.17
C CYS A 20 -7.75 -8.78 -5.60
N SER A 21 -6.78 -9.37 -6.30
CA SER A 21 -6.97 -9.87 -7.66
C SER A 21 -7.90 -11.09 -7.70
N ASP A 22 -7.77 -12.02 -6.75
CA ASP A 22 -8.66 -13.20 -6.64
C ASP A 22 -10.13 -12.80 -6.45
N ASN A 23 -10.39 -11.62 -5.87
CA ASN A 23 -11.74 -11.05 -5.75
C ASN A 23 -12.11 -10.11 -6.93
N ASN A 24 -11.44 -10.22 -8.07
CA ASN A 24 -11.72 -9.50 -9.30
C ASN A 24 -11.60 -7.96 -9.19
N HIS A 25 -10.72 -7.46 -8.33
CA HIS A 25 -10.38 -6.03 -8.31
C HIS A 25 -9.29 -5.71 -9.35
N ASP A 26 -9.34 -4.52 -9.98
CA ASP A 26 -8.24 -4.00 -10.82
C ASP A 26 -7.06 -3.64 -9.90
N THR A 27 -6.13 -4.59 -9.77
CA THR A 27 -5.06 -4.53 -8.78
C THR A 27 -3.74 -4.14 -9.44
N ASN A 28 -3.16 -3.05 -8.98
CA ASN A 28 -1.95 -2.48 -9.53
C ASN A 28 -0.92 -2.30 -8.40
N ILE A 29 0.28 -2.84 -8.59
CA ILE A 29 1.43 -2.63 -7.70
C ILE A 29 2.31 -1.56 -8.32
N ILE A 30 2.73 -0.58 -7.53
CA ILE A 30 3.74 0.38 -7.93
C ILE A 30 4.91 0.35 -6.95
N GLY A 31 6.11 0.15 -7.48
CA GLY A 31 7.32 0.24 -6.69
C GLY A 31 7.56 1.66 -6.16
N THR A 32 8.26 1.76 -5.03
CA THR A 32 8.79 3.04 -4.56
C THR A 32 9.97 3.48 -5.44
N HIS A 33 10.43 4.71 -5.26
CA HIS A 33 11.62 5.23 -5.97
C HIS A 33 12.89 4.38 -5.73
N LEU A 34 12.92 3.58 -4.66
CA LEU A 34 14.03 2.67 -4.34
C LEU A 34 13.88 1.27 -4.95
N GLU A 35 12.73 0.96 -5.55
CA GLU A 35 12.39 -0.38 -6.02
C GLU A 35 12.38 -0.53 -7.55
N ASN A 36 12.83 0.49 -8.30
CA ASN A 36 12.78 0.46 -9.77
C ASN A 36 13.58 -0.70 -10.37
N GLU A 37 14.79 -0.97 -9.87
CA GLU A 37 15.58 -2.13 -10.30
C GLU A 37 14.93 -3.45 -9.90
N PHE A 38 14.33 -3.51 -8.73
CA PHE A 38 13.62 -4.69 -8.25
C PHE A 38 12.43 -5.00 -9.15
N VAL A 39 11.61 -4.00 -9.47
CA VAL A 39 10.46 -4.13 -10.37
C VAL A 39 10.91 -4.57 -11.76
N GLU A 40 12.01 -4.04 -12.27
CA GLU A 40 12.57 -4.46 -13.56
C GLU A 40 12.99 -5.92 -13.56
N LYS A 41 13.75 -6.35 -12.55
CA LYS A 41 14.18 -7.74 -12.39
C LYS A 41 12.98 -8.69 -12.28
N LEU A 42 11.94 -8.29 -11.54
CA LEU A 42 10.71 -9.05 -11.39
C LEU A 42 10.02 -9.25 -12.75
N LYS A 43 9.83 -8.19 -13.52
CA LYS A 43 9.21 -8.25 -14.86
C LYS A 43 10.02 -9.12 -15.85
N ASN A 44 11.34 -8.98 -15.83
CA ASN A 44 12.23 -9.75 -16.71
C ASN A 44 12.28 -11.24 -16.35
N ASN A 45 11.85 -11.62 -15.15
CA ASN A 45 11.80 -13.00 -14.67
C ASN A 45 10.35 -13.50 -14.49
N LYS A 46 9.49 -13.31 -15.50
CA LYS A 46 8.10 -13.77 -15.50
C LYS A 46 7.31 -13.39 -14.24
N ASN A 47 7.53 -12.19 -13.74
CA ASN A 47 6.95 -11.68 -12.50
C ASN A 47 7.28 -12.53 -11.24
N PHE A 48 8.38 -13.28 -11.24
CA PHE A 48 8.81 -14.06 -10.08
C PHE A 48 9.30 -13.17 -8.94
N HIS A 49 8.63 -13.26 -7.80
CA HIS A 49 8.98 -12.51 -6.61
C HIS A 49 9.93 -13.32 -5.70
N PRO A 50 11.22 -12.94 -5.59
CA PRO A 50 12.24 -13.78 -4.96
C PRO A 50 11.99 -14.05 -3.47
N THR A 51 11.45 -13.09 -2.74
CA THR A 51 11.16 -13.27 -1.31
C THR A 51 9.92 -14.14 -1.06
N LEU A 52 8.89 -14.00 -1.91
CA LEU A 52 7.66 -14.80 -1.81
C LEU A 52 7.82 -16.19 -2.43
N LYS A 53 8.81 -16.35 -3.32
CA LYS A 53 9.07 -17.58 -4.10
C LYS A 53 7.88 -18.03 -4.95
N VAL A 54 7.11 -17.06 -5.45
CA VAL A 54 5.97 -17.27 -6.34
C VAL A 54 5.99 -16.27 -7.48
N ASN A 55 5.31 -16.60 -8.57
CA ASN A 55 5.06 -15.65 -9.66
C ASN A 55 3.84 -14.80 -9.30
N ILE A 56 3.93 -13.49 -9.47
CA ILE A 56 2.78 -12.59 -9.40
C ILE A 56 1.91 -12.85 -10.63
N PRO A 57 0.60 -13.13 -10.48
CA PRO A 57 -0.31 -13.37 -11.59
C PRO A 57 -0.35 -12.21 -12.58
N ASP A 58 -0.54 -12.50 -13.86
CA ASP A 58 -0.61 -11.49 -14.95
C ASP A 58 -1.82 -10.53 -14.79
N SER A 59 -2.84 -10.94 -14.03
CA SER A 59 -3.97 -10.08 -13.64
C SER A 59 -3.55 -8.91 -12.74
N ILE A 60 -2.39 -9.02 -12.08
CA ILE A 60 -1.81 -7.97 -11.23
C ILE A 60 -0.75 -7.23 -12.04
N LYS A 61 -1.00 -5.95 -12.32
CA LYS A 61 -0.04 -5.13 -13.07
C LYS A 61 1.00 -4.55 -12.11
N VAL A 62 2.28 -4.64 -12.50
CA VAL A 62 3.39 -4.11 -11.70
C VAL A 62 4.05 -2.96 -12.45
N PHE A 63 4.29 -1.84 -11.77
CA PHE A 63 4.82 -0.62 -12.37
C PHE A 63 6.03 -0.11 -11.61
N LYS A 64 6.97 0.50 -12.35
CA LYS A 64 8.04 1.32 -11.77
C LYS A 64 7.48 2.65 -11.27
N PHE A 65 8.21 3.30 -10.39
CA PHE A 65 7.78 4.56 -9.74
C PHE A 65 7.49 5.69 -10.74
N GLU A 66 8.14 5.73 -11.89
CA GLU A 66 7.91 6.75 -12.93
C GLU A 66 6.44 6.80 -13.39
N LYS A 67 5.71 5.69 -13.28
CA LYS A 67 4.28 5.60 -13.61
C LYS A 67 3.34 6.06 -12.49
N PHE A 68 3.88 6.57 -11.38
CA PHE A 68 3.08 6.92 -10.20
C PHE A 68 1.94 7.89 -10.54
N ARG A 69 2.24 9.03 -11.18
CA ARG A 69 1.22 10.03 -11.51
C ARG A 69 0.16 9.49 -12.46
N GLU A 70 0.58 8.81 -13.53
CA GLU A 70 -0.30 8.22 -14.54
C GLU A 70 -1.34 7.26 -13.92
N LEU A 71 -0.94 6.43 -12.96
CA LEU A 71 -1.84 5.50 -12.28
C LEU A 71 -2.95 6.22 -11.49
N PHE A 72 -2.70 7.44 -11.05
CA PHE A 72 -3.66 8.26 -10.32
C PHE A 72 -4.46 9.24 -11.19
N GLU A 73 -4.26 9.28 -12.50
CA GLU A 73 -5.09 10.10 -13.40
C GLU A 73 -6.55 9.63 -13.42
N SER A 74 -6.78 8.32 -13.39
CA SER A 74 -8.13 7.76 -13.26
C SER A 74 -8.58 7.66 -11.79
N ASN A 75 -9.86 7.37 -11.59
CA ASN A 75 -10.38 7.15 -10.25
C ASN A 75 -9.75 5.91 -9.60
N VAL A 76 -9.33 6.06 -8.37
CA VAL A 76 -8.78 5.01 -7.52
C VAL A 76 -9.69 4.89 -6.29
N ASP A 77 -10.10 3.68 -5.95
CA ASP A 77 -11.00 3.42 -4.82
C ASP A 77 -10.23 3.20 -3.52
N LEU A 78 -9.05 2.59 -3.61
CA LEU A 78 -8.23 2.25 -2.45
C LEU A 78 -6.74 2.39 -2.76
N ILE A 79 -6.02 3.06 -1.86
CA ILE A 79 -4.57 3.03 -1.80
C ILE A 79 -4.15 2.07 -0.68
N VAL A 80 -3.26 1.13 -0.99
CA VAL A 80 -2.66 0.23 -0.01
C VAL A 80 -1.19 0.59 0.16
N LEU A 81 -0.75 0.80 1.40
CA LEU A 81 0.64 1.13 1.71
C LEU A 81 1.38 -0.12 2.18
N GLY A 82 2.16 -0.72 1.27
CA GLY A 82 3.04 -1.88 1.51
C GLY A 82 4.51 -1.50 1.68
N ILE A 83 4.79 -0.31 2.21
CA ILE A 83 6.12 0.26 2.40
C ILE A 83 6.68 -0.03 3.80
N SER A 84 7.97 0.20 4.01
CA SER A 84 8.58 0.14 5.34
C SER A 84 8.19 1.36 6.19
N SER A 85 8.36 1.27 7.53
CA SER A 85 8.13 2.39 8.45
C SER A 85 8.97 3.63 8.11
N LYS A 86 10.16 3.44 7.54
CA LYS A 86 11.04 4.53 7.08
C LYS A 86 10.49 5.27 5.85
N GLY A 87 9.57 4.65 5.10
CA GLY A 87 8.97 5.24 3.91
C GLY A 87 7.74 6.12 4.18
N ILE A 88 7.29 6.24 5.43
CA ILE A 88 6.06 6.99 5.77
C ILE A 88 6.15 8.47 5.41
N GLU A 89 7.30 9.11 5.66
CA GLU A 89 7.52 10.52 5.31
C GLU A 89 7.48 10.70 3.79
N TRP A 90 8.27 9.91 3.08
CA TRP A 90 8.29 9.92 1.62
C TRP A 90 6.88 9.70 1.02
N VAL A 91 6.13 8.71 1.49
CA VAL A 91 4.79 8.46 0.93
C VAL A 91 3.81 9.59 1.23
N SER A 92 3.95 10.26 2.37
CA SER A 92 3.12 11.43 2.69
C SER A 92 3.32 12.56 1.66
N GLU A 93 4.55 12.77 1.19
CA GLU A 93 4.86 13.73 0.13
C GLU A 93 4.23 13.32 -1.21
N GLN A 94 4.30 12.01 -1.55
CA GLN A 94 3.67 11.50 -2.78
C GLN A 94 2.15 11.64 -2.74
N LEU A 95 1.52 11.34 -1.61
CA LEU A 95 0.08 11.52 -1.41
C LEU A 95 -0.32 13.01 -1.50
N ASN A 96 0.52 13.91 -1.00
CA ASN A 96 0.28 15.35 -1.13
C ASN A 96 0.28 15.81 -2.59
N ILE A 97 1.14 15.24 -3.44
CA ILE A 97 1.15 15.55 -4.87
C ILE A 97 -0.20 15.17 -5.50
N ILE A 98 -0.75 13.99 -5.16
CA ILE A 98 -2.05 13.56 -5.66
C ILE A 98 -3.18 14.45 -5.11
N ALA A 99 -3.10 14.81 -3.83
CA ALA A 99 -4.12 15.59 -3.14
C ALA A 99 -4.30 17.01 -3.67
N LYS A 100 -3.33 17.55 -4.43
CA LYS A 100 -3.44 18.86 -5.08
C LYS A 100 -4.50 18.86 -6.19
N ASP A 101 -4.67 17.74 -6.86
CA ASP A 101 -5.53 17.65 -8.04
C ASP A 101 -6.87 16.95 -7.73
N LYS A 102 -6.93 16.14 -6.68
CA LYS A 102 -8.13 15.38 -6.32
C LYS A 102 -8.16 14.94 -4.86
N LYS A 103 -9.35 14.62 -4.36
CA LYS A 103 -9.51 14.03 -3.04
C LYS A 103 -8.80 12.67 -2.98
N LEU A 104 -8.03 12.43 -1.91
CA LEU A 104 -7.42 11.12 -1.68
C LEU A 104 -8.51 10.05 -1.46
N PRO A 105 -8.36 8.87 -2.06
CA PRO A 105 -9.20 7.72 -1.74
C PRO A 105 -8.91 7.21 -0.33
N ASN A 106 -9.64 6.19 0.11
CA ASN A 106 -9.33 5.50 1.36
C ASN A 106 -7.93 4.89 1.30
N ILE A 107 -7.24 4.92 2.43
CA ILE A 107 -5.88 4.38 2.57
C ILE A 107 -5.91 3.20 3.53
N LEU A 108 -5.32 2.08 3.12
CA LEU A 108 -5.09 0.92 3.96
C LEU A 108 -3.58 0.74 4.20
N MET A 109 -3.15 0.83 5.44
CA MET A 109 -1.76 0.66 5.82
C MET A 109 -1.48 -0.78 6.23
N LEU A 110 -0.58 -1.45 5.52
CA LEU A 110 -0.06 -2.78 5.88
C LEU A 110 1.13 -2.68 6.84
N THR A 111 1.80 -1.52 6.85
CA THR A 111 2.98 -1.25 7.67
C THR A 111 2.60 -1.20 9.14
N LYS A 112 3.28 -2.02 9.94
CA LYS A 112 3.06 -2.12 11.38
C LYS A 112 4.20 -1.47 12.13
N GLY A 113 3.93 -0.98 13.35
CA GLY A 113 4.96 -0.47 14.25
C GLY A 113 4.61 0.87 14.87
N LEU A 114 5.60 1.40 15.57
CA LEU A 114 5.53 2.68 16.28
C LEU A 114 6.63 3.60 15.77
N SER A 115 6.40 4.89 15.88
CA SER A 115 7.41 5.94 15.77
C SER A 115 7.47 6.76 17.07
N ILE A 116 8.42 7.67 17.12
CA ILE A 116 8.55 8.60 18.26
C ILE A 116 8.32 10.01 17.72
N HIS A 117 7.44 10.75 18.39
CA HIS A 117 7.18 12.15 18.14
C HIS A 117 7.03 12.87 19.49
N ASP A 118 7.73 13.97 19.69
CA ASP A 118 7.75 14.75 20.94
C ASP A 118 7.98 13.87 22.19
N ASN A 119 8.96 12.96 22.11
CA ASN A 119 9.32 11.99 23.15
C ASN A 119 8.19 11.03 23.58
N LYS A 120 7.18 10.83 22.71
CA LYS A 120 6.08 9.89 22.92
C LYS A 120 6.00 8.90 21.77
N TYR A 121 5.54 7.69 22.08
CA TYR A 121 5.22 6.73 21.02
C TYR A 121 3.95 7.16 20.28
N GLU A 122 3.99 7.10 18.97
CA GLU A 122 2.83 7.27 18.09
C GLU A 122 2.67 6.08 17.16
N LEU A 123 1.44 5.73 16.80
CA LEU A 123 1.17 4.74 15.76
C LEU A 123 1.59 5.29 14.37
N LEU A 124 2.03 4.41 13.47
CA LEU A 124 2.41 4.84 12.12
C LEU A 124 1.23 5.46 11.34
N VAL A 125 0.00 5.05 11.64
CA VAL A 125 -1.23 5.67 11.11
C VAL A 125 -1.32 7.13 11.57
N ASP A 126 -1.07 7.38 12.85
CA ASP A 126 -1.11 8.74 13.42
C ASP A 126 0.02 9.60 12.88
N LYS A 127 1.21 9.02 12.71
CA LYS A 127 2.33 9.68 12.02
C LYS A 127 1.91 10.12 10.61
N LEU A 128 1.36 9.22 9.81
CA LEU A 128 0.91 9.56 8.45
C LEU A 128 -0.17 10.64 8.48
N ARG A 129 -1.17 10.51 9.36
CA ARG A 129 -2.24 11.51 9.50
C ARG A 129 -1.69 12.89 9.89
N ARG A 130 -0.75 12.94 10.82
CA ARG A 130 -0.08 14.18 11.25
C ARG A 130 0.69 14.83 10.10
N LEU A 131 1.46 14.04 9.34
CA LEU A 131 2.21 14.53 8.16
C LEU A 131 1.27 15.08 7.08
N LEU A 132 0.20 14.38 6.75
CA LEU A 132 -0.79 14.85 5.79
C LEU A 132 -1.50 16.12 6.27
N LYS A 133 -1.83 16.18 7.56
CA LYS A 133 -2.44 17.38 8.17
C LYS A 133 -1.50 18.59 8.11
N SER A 134 -0.21 18.43 8.34
CA SER A 134 0.77 19.52 8.21
C SER A 134 0.90 20.05 6.77
N GLN A 135 0.51 19.24 5.80
CA GLN A 135 0.45 19.59 4.36
C GLN A 135 -0.93 20.11 3.93
N GLY A 136 -1.86 20.34 4.87
CA GLY A 136 -3.20 20.85 4.60
C GLY A 136 -4.25 19.78 4.27
N ILE A 137 -3.89 18.50 4.30
CA ILE A 137 -4.81 17.39 4.01
C ILE A 137 -5.45 16.92 5.32
N THR A 138 -6.66 17.40 5.61
CA THR A 138 -7.36 17.12 6.87
C THR A 138 -8.43 16.05 6.76
N LYS A 139 -8.91 15.75 5.54
CA LYS A 139 -9.99 14.79 5.30
C LYS A 139 -9.44 13.58 4.54
N VAL A 140 -8.89 12.62 5.26
CA VAL A 140 -8.40 11.36 4.72
C VAL A 140 -8.77 10.22 5.65
N ASN A 141 -9.30 9.14 5.10
CA ASN A 141 -9.59 7.92 5.85
C ASN A 141 -8.38 6.99 5.77
N ILE A 142 -7.80 6.67 6.91
CA ILE A 142 -6.64 5.77 7.02
C ILE A 142 -7.03 4.62 7.94
N SER A 143 -7.03 3.41 7.38
CA SER A 143 -7.19 2.16 8.13
C SER A 143 -5.84 1.45 8.26
N ALA A 144 -5.69 0.60 9.24
CA ALA A 144 -4.52 -0.25 9.42
C ALA A 144 -4.88 -1.73 9.50
N VAL A 145 -4.02 -2.57 8.94
CA VAL A 145 -4.12 -4.03 9.07
C VAL A 145 -3.34 -4.49 10.30
N GLY A 146 -4.05 -5.18 11.20
CA GLY A 146 -3.48 -5.89 12.35
C GLY A 146 -3.60 -7.41 12.20
N GLY A 147 -2.96 -8.15 13.11
CA GLY A 147 -3.07 -9.61 13.18
C GLY A 147 -1.90 -10.38 12.57
N PRO A 148 -1.91 -11.71 12.75
CA PRO A 148 -0.82 -12.63 12.37
C PRO A 148 -0.91 -13.00 10.89
N CYS A 149 -0.66 -12.06 9.99
CA CYS A 149 -0.62 -12.30 8.55
C CYS A 149 0.81 -12.21 8.04
N LEU A 150 1.32 -13.31 7.51
CA LEU A 150 2.64 -13.40 6.89
C LEU A 150 2.51 -13.29 5.37
N ALA A 151 3.41 -12.53 4.75
CA ALA A 151 3.40 -12.31 3.31
C ALA A 151 3.48 -13.61 2.51
N ALA A 152 4.35 -14.55 2.89
CA ALA A 152 4.48 -15.83 2.21
C ALA A 152 3.20 -16.68 2.33
N GLY A 153 2.54 -16.67 3.49
CA GLY A 153 1.26 -17.36 3.68
C GLY A 153 0.18 -16.79 2.77
N LEU A 154 0.07 -15.46 2.73
CA LEU A 154 -0.93 -14.77 1.92
C LEU A 154 -0.73 -15.04 0.41
N ALA A 155 0.52 -14.97 -0.08
CA ALA A 155 0.85 -15.26 -1.47
C ALA A 155 0.59 -16.73 -1.85
N ASN A 156 0.72 -17.66 -0.92
CA ASN A 156 0.42 -19.08 -1.11
C ASN A 156 -1.03 -19.45 -0.75
N LYS A 157 -1.92 -18.47 -0.58
CA LYS A 157 -3.35 -18.66 -0.29
C LYS A 157 -3.61 -19.45 1.00
N VAL A 158 -2.67 -19.38 1.96
CA VAL A 158 -2.89 -19.94 3.30
C VAL A 158 -3.93 -19.09 4.01
N GLN A 159 -4.93 -19.74 4.57
CA GLN A 159 -5.98 -19.06 5.33
C GLN A 159 -5.36 -18.22 6.45
N SER A 160 -5.66 -16.93 6.45
CA SER A 160 -5.14 -15.95 7.38
C SER A 160 -6.27 -15.09 7.93
N SER A 161 -6.16 -14.70 9.19
CA SER A 161 -7.08 -13.77 9.82
C SER A 161 -6.39 -12.42 10.04
N VAL A 162 -7.06 -11.35 9.67
CA VAL A 162 -6.59 -9.98 9.91
C VAL A 162 -7.69 -9.16 10.56
N VAL A 163 -7.29 -8.11 11.23
CA VAL A 163 -8.18 -7.07 11.74
C VAL A 163 -7.91 -5.81 10.94
N ILE A 164 -8.95 -5.18 10.43
CA ILE A 164 -8.86 -3.84 9.85
C ILE A 164 -9.37 -2.86 10.90
N ALA A 165 -8.48 -1.97 11.35
CA ALA A 165 -8.77 -0.97 12.35
C ALA A 165 -8.91 0.42 11.71
N ASN A 166 -9.95 1.15 12.11
CA ASN A 166 -10.19 2.54 11.76
C ASN A 166 -10.91 3.23 12.94
N GLU A 167 -10.77 4.55 13.09
CA GLU A 167 -11.52 5.33 14.08
C GLU A 167 -13.03 5.35 13.79
N ASP A 168 -13.39 5.30 12.50
CA ASP A 168 -14.77 5.12 12.04
C ASP A 168 -15.02 3.66 11.62
N ILE A 169 -15.84 2.96 12.39
CA ILE A 169 -16.17 1.54 12.13
C ILE A 169 -16.79 1.33 10.74
N LYS A 170 -17.55 2.31 10.22
CA LYS A 170 -18.15 2.22 8.89
C LYS A 170 -17.11 2.23 7.77
N THR A 171 -15.96 2.82 8.02
CA THR A 171 -14.82 2.83 7.07
C THR A 171 -14.01 1.54 7.16
N ALA A 172 -14.10 0.80 8.29
CA ALA A 172 -13.39 -0.46 8.50
C ALA A 172 -14.15 -1.68 7.94
N THR A 173 -15.42 -1.55 7.63
CA THR A 173 -16.30 -2.59 7.07
C THR A 173 -16.49 -2.41 5.57
#